data_151feb880c0f0c856d04cc1cc9c1220f
#
_entry.id   151feb880c0f0c856d04cc1cc9c1220f
#
_cell.length_a   1.000
_cell.length_b   1.000
_cell.length_c   1.000
_cell.angle_alpha   90.00
_cell.angle_beta   90.00
_cell.angle_gamma   90.00
#
_symmetry.space_group_name_H-M   'P 1'
#
loop_
_entity.id
_entity.type
_entity.pdbx_description
1 polymer ?
#
loop_
_entity_poly.entity_id
_entity_poly.type
_entity_poly.pdbx_seq_one_letter_code
_entity_poly.pdbx_strand_id
1 'polypeptide(L)'
;MAVNAGNTGNTRHVERTVVGTWGLAERYREFSWRQARGRSAAHEELSARISHDPELCDLVSGSLPAGGAQQPELLLATVRYLDGPHAELGPRGETAYGRWREWTVRHWNEVRAVIMQRSPRTDEPAHCATLLPLLARLPQPLALLEVGTSAGLCLHPDRYRYRYLRRYEGDGGSGAPLTEAEAAAEAEAGAPESPLVLECRTGWTADELLPGRGRMPRIVWRAGIGLDPLDPAAEPDDLRWLQALVWPGDEERAARLSAAVEAVRPAPRPRLVRGDLLQELPALAAEAPPGATLVIFHSAALADLAPARREEFTHLVRSLLRRRPGGGHWVSHEHPSVLPWIPAPARRSPHPDDARLLTLALDERPVALTGPHGESLHRFPGAEGVAQGMP
;
A
#
# COMPACT_ATOMS: atom_id res chain seq x y z
N MET A 1 -47.84 -11.32 -47.26
CA MET A 1 -46.52 -11.67 -46.73
C MET A 1 -45.67 -10.41 -46.67
N ALA A 2 -45.48 -9.82 -45.51
CA ALA A 2 -44.45 -8.84 -45.25
C ALA A 2 -44.29 -8.79 -43.72
N VAL A 3 -43.10 -9.14 -43.27
CA VAL A 3 -42.73 -9.33 -41.86
C VAL A 3 -42.27 -8.01 -41.29
N ASN A 4 -42.78 -7.73 -40.12
CA ASN A 4 -42.48 -6.61 -39.23
C ASN A 4 -41.01 -6.66 -38.72
N ALA A 5 -40.26 -5.57 -38.86
CA ALA A 5 -38.98 -5.38 -38.20
C ALA A 5 -39.17 -4.38 -37.04
N GLY A 6 -39.16 -4.90 -35.84
CA GLY A 6 -39.38 -4.15 -34.60
C GLY A 6 -38.18 -3.31 -34.17
N ASN A 7 -38.53 -2.21 -33.61
CA ASN A 7 -37.70 -1.20 -32.97
C ASN A 7 -37.07 -1.75 -31.65
N THR A 8 -35.74 -1.97 -31.60
CA THR A 8 -35.01 -2.43 -30.40
C THR A 8 -33.93 -1.45 -29.92
N GLY A 9 -34.12 -0.15 -30.18
CA GLY A 9 -33.06 0.87 -29.96
C GLY A 9 -33.03 1.59 -28.62
N ASN A 10 -33.99 1.41 -27.71
CA ASN A 10 -34.14 2.35 -26.57
C ASN A 10 -34.04 1.74 -25.14
N THR A 11 -33.95 0.43 -25.00
CA THR A 11 -33.91 -0.23 -23.69
C THR A 11 -32.48 -0.32 -23.08
N ARG A 12 -31.44 -0.25 -23.89
CA ARG A 12 -30.07 -0.41 -23.39
C ARG A 12 -29.49 0.82 -22.70
N HIS A 13 -30.02 2.02 -22.93
CA HIS A 13 -29.47 3.25 -22.34
C HIS A 13 -30.01 3.52 -20.93
N VAL A 14 -31.25 3.13 -20.65
CA VAL A 14 -31.88 3.28 -19.32
C VAL A 14 -31.32 2.26 -18.32
N GLU A 15 -31.09 1.02 -18.75
CA GLU A 15 -30.47 0.00 -17.89
C GLU A 15 -29.03 0.31 -17.51
N ARG A 16 -28.27 0.97 -18.39
CA ARG A 16 -26.87 1.34 -18.10
C ARG A 16 -26.74 2.41 -17.03
N THR A 17 -27.67 3.35 -16.97
CA THR A 17 -27.65 4.43 -15.96
C THR A 17 -28.04 3.89 -14.58
N VAL A 18 -29.03 3.04 -14.50
CA VAL A 18 -29.48 2.42 -13.24
C VAL A 18 -28.43 1.48 -12.66
N VAL A 19 -27.79 0.67 -13.49
CA VAL A 19 -26.71 -0.24 -13.05
C VAL A 19 -25.49 0.53 -12.54
N GLY A 20 -25.17 1.69 -13.13
CA GLY A 20 -24.06 2.54 -12.69
C GLY A 20 -24.26 3.10 -11.29
N THR A 21 -25.43 3.61 -10.96
CA THR A 21 -25.77 4.24 -9.68
C THR A 21 -25.83 3.24 -8.53
N TRP A 22 -26.49 2.12 -8.75
CA TRP A 22 -26.55 1.01 -7.78
C TRP A 22 -25.15 0.45 -7.49
N GLY A 23 -24.28 0.36 -8.49
CA GLY A 23 -22.90 -0.07 -8.32
C GLY A 23 -22.08 0.85 -7.41
N LEU A 24 -22.29 2.18 -7.45
CA LEU A 24 -21.58 3.13 -6.61
C LEU A 24 -22.05 3.05 -5.15
N ALA A 25 -23.34 3.08 -4.90
CA ALA A 25 -23.91 2.95 -3.56
C ALA A 25 -23.45 1.64 -2.88
N GLU A 26 -23.41 0.54 -3.61
CA GLU A 26 -22.92 -0.74 -3.10
C GLU A 26 -21.42 -0.67 -2.75
N ARG A 27 -20.60 -0.02 -3.58
CA ARG A 27 -19.17 0.18 -3.33
C ARG A 27 -18.93 0.96 -2.03
N TYR A 28 -19.69 2.04 -1.77
CA TYR A 28 -19.61 2.79 -0.52
C TYR A 28 -20.09 1.98 0.68
N ARG A 29 -21.12 1.15 0.51
CA ARG A 29 -21.61 0.23 1.55
C ARG A 29 -20.57 -0.83 1.89
N GLU A 30 -19.96 -1.46 0.89
CA GLU A 30 -18.88 -2.42 1.09
C GLU A 30 -17.66 -1.80 1.75
N PHE A 31 -17.26 -0.60 1.33
CA PHE A 31 -16.17 0.14 1.95
C PHE A 31 -16.44 0.41 3.43
N SER A 32 -17.63 0.94 3.75
CA SER A 32 -18.04 1.18 5.14
C SER A 32 -17.94 -0.08 5.98
N TRP A 33 -18.53 -1.18 5.50
CA TRP A 33 -18.66 -2.43 6.26
C TRP A 33 -17.37 -3.24 6.35
N ARG A 34 -16.63 -3.37 5.24
CA ARG A 34 -15.47 -4.27 5.15
C ARG A 34 -14.15 -3.61 5.43
N GLN A 35 -14.04 -2.31 5.14
CA GLN A 35 -12.76 -1.62 5.23
C GLN A 35 -12.71 -0.62 6.38
N ALA A 36 -13.72 0.25 6.52
CA ALA A 36 -13.70 1.33 7.48
C ALA A 36 -14.13 0.91 8.89
N ARG A 37 -15.01 -0.09 9.00
CA ARG A 37 -15.56 -0.54 10.28
C ARG A 37 -14.47 -1.01 11.23
N GLY A 38 -14.50 -0.45 12.45
CA GLY A 38 -13.53 -0.74 13.50
C GLY A 38 -12.13 -0.14 13.27
N ARG A 39 -11.94 0.63 12.15
CA ARG A 39 -10.67 1.31 11.84
C ARG A 39 -10.81 2.82 11.86
N SER A 40 -11.89 3.35 11.30
CA SER A 40 -12.17 4.78 11.28
C SER A 40 -13.68 4.99 11.38
N ALA A 41 -14.16 5.35 12.56
CA ALA A 41 -15.58 5.61 12.79
C ALA A 41 -16.14 6.68 11.85
N ALA A 42 -15.31 7.62 11.47
CA ALA A 42 -15.67 8.68 10.57
C ALA A 42 -15.84 8.22 9.13
N HIS A 43 -14.92 7.43 8.61
CA HIS A 43 -15.04 6.87 7.26
C HIS A 43 -16.17 5.83 7.19
N GLU A 44 -16.38 5.03 8.25
CA GLU A 44 -17.50 4.10 8.36
C GLU A 44 -18.84 4.85 8.23
N GLU A 45 -19.05 5.90 9.03
CA GLU A 45 -20.27 6.68 9.05
C GLU A 45 -20.50 7.45 7.73
N LEU A 46 -19.49 8.18 7.23
CA LEU A 46 -19.61 8.92 5.97
C LEU A 46 -19.96 8.01 4.81
N SER A 47 -19.25 6.90 4.67
CA SER A 47 -19.47 5.95 3.57
C SER A 47 -20.84 5.28 3.66
N ALA A 48 -21.29 4.93 4.88
CA ALA A 48 -22.63 4.41 5.09
C ALA A 48 -23.69 5.42 4.63
N ARG A 49 -23.54 6.70 4.99
CA ARG A 49 -24.51 7.75 4.61
C ARG A 49 -24.46 8.05 3.10
N ILE A 50 -23.28 8.12 2.50
CA ILE A 50 -23.15 8.29 1.04
C ILE A 50 -23.86 7.16 0.30
N SER A 51 -23.78 5.93 0.80
CA SER A 51 -24.46 4.77 0.16
C SER A 51 -26.00 4.89 0.17
N HIS A 52 -26.57 5.76 0.99
CA HIS A 52 -28.01 6.05 1.08
C HIS A 52 -28.39 7.42 0.51
N ASP A 53 -27.47 8.12 -0.16
CA ASP A 53 -27.68 9.40 -0.80
C ASP A 53 -27.67 9.26 -2.34
N PRO A 54 -28.81 9.03 -2.98
CA PRO A 54 -28.87 8.82 -4.41
C PRO A 54 -28.41 10.04 -5.22
N GLU A 55 -28.70 11.25 -4.78
CA GLU A 55 -28.31 12.47 -5.48
C GLU A 55 -26.78 12.64 -5.50
N LEU A 56 -26.12 12.36 -4.39
CA LEU A 56 -24.66 12.42 -4.34
C LEU A 56 -24.04 11.26 -5.15
N CYS A 57 -24.63 10.07 -5.09
CA CYS A 57 -24.19 8.93 -5.93
C CYS A 57 -24.35 9.25 -7.43
N ASP A 58 -25.44 9.91 -7.83
CA ASP A 58 -25.65 10.34 -9.21
C ASP A 58 -24.64 11.41 -9.64
N LEU A 59 -24.35 12.38 -8.76
CA LEU A 59 -23.33 13.39 -9.02
C LEU A 59 -21.96 12.77 -9.24
N VAL A 60 -21.54 11.86 -8.37
CA VAL A 60 -20.24 11.16 -8.48
C VAL A 60 -20.17 10.29 -9.71
N SER A 61 -21.17 9.43 -9.94
CA SER A 61 -21.17 8.49 -11.06
C SER A 61 -21.35 9.19 -12.42
N GLY A 62 -22.08 10.31 -12.46
CA GLY A 62 -22.31 11.08 -13.67
C GLY A 62 -21.16 11.97 -14.09
N SER A 63 -20.28 12.36 -13.14
CA SER A 63 -19.21 13.32 -13.41
C SER A 63 -17.79 12.73 -13.35
N LEU A 64 -17.62 11.53 -12.81
CA LEU A 64 -16.33 10.84 -12.72
C LEU A 64 -16.30 9.58 -13.57
N PRO A 65 -15.17 9.25 -14.21
CA PRO A 65 -14.98 7.99 -14.91
C PRO A 65 -15.23 6.80 -13.98
N ALA A 66 -15.85 5.76 -14.49
CA ALA A 66 -16.03 4.52 -13.73
C ALA A 66 -14.68 3.89 -13.38
N GLY A 67 -14.58 3.28 -12.21
CA GLY A 67 -13.35 2.64 -11.73
C GLY A 67 -12.63 3.40 -10.65
N GLY A 68 -11.33 3.64 -10.81
CA GLY A 68 -10.45 4.23 -9.79
C GLY A 68 -10.89 5.61 -9.29
N ALA A 69 -11.39 6.48 -10.18
CA ALA A 69 -11.85 7.82 -9.82
C ALA A 69 -13.10 7.82 -8.90
N GLN A 70 -13.83 6.71 -8.84
CA GLN A 70 -15.01 6.56 -7.99
C GLN A 70 -14.73 5.77 -6.70
N GLN A 71 -13.48 5.61 -6.31
CA GLN A 71 -13.15 4.96 -5.04
C GLN A 71 -13.54 5.84 -3.85
N PRO A 72 -14.18 5.26 -2.80
CA PRO A 72 -14.61 6.02 -1.63
C PRO A 72 -13.46 6.81 -0.96
N GLU A 73 -12.31 6.19 -0.80
CA GLU A 73 -11.13 6.80 -0.20
C GLU A 73 -10.71 8.09 -0.90
N LEU A 74 -10.81 8.11 -2.22
CA LEU A 74 -10.38 9.26 -3.02
C LEU A 74 -11.29 10.48 -2.79
N LEU A 75 -12.60 10.30 -2.73
CA LEU A 75 -13.53 11.38 -2.41
C LEU A 75 -13.34 11.89 -0.97
N LEU A 76 -13.24 10.97 0.00
CA LEU A 76 -13.07 11.32 1.40
C LEU A 76 -11.76 12.07 1.66
N ALA A 77 -10.65 11.60 1.07
CA ALA A 77 -9.36 12.26 1.16
C ALA A 77 -9.36 13.62 0.46
N THR A 78 -10.03 13.74 -0.69
CA THR A 78 -10.09 15.00 -1.44
C THR A 78 -10.80 16.09 -0.66
N VAL A 79 -11.90 15.77 0.02
CA VAL A 79 -12.60 16.76 0.86
C VAL A 79 -11.71 17.24 2.01
N ARG A 80 -10.95 16.35 2.65
CA ARG A 80 -9.96 16.71 3.68
C ARG A 80 -8.81 17.56 3.12
N TYR A 81 -8.28 17.17 1.98
CA TYR A 81 -7.20 17.88 1.32
C TYR A 81 -7.58 19.33 0.96
N LEU A 82 -8.84 19.58 0.61
CA LEU A 82 -9.37 20.91 0.30
C LEU A 82 -9.91 21.67 1.53
N ASP A 83 -9.57 21.23 2.75
CA ASP A 83 -10.03 21.81 4.04
C ASP A 83 -11.57 21.84 4.19
N GLY A 84 -12.26 20.91 3.53
CA GLY A 84 -13.67 20.70 3.75
C GLY A 84 -13.98 20.14 5.14
N PRO A 85 -15.25 20.10 5.54
CA PRO A 85 -15.65 19.46 6.78
C PRO A 85 -15.15 18.03 6.81
N HIS A 86 -14.31 17.71 7.77
CA HIS A 86 -13.69 16.40 7.81
C HIS A 86 -14.00 15.67 9.11
N ALA A 87 -13.58 14.47 9.12
CA ALA A 87 -13.94 13.46 10.05
C ALA A 87 -13.36 13.61 11.46
N GLU A 88 -12.44 14.49 11.72
CA GLU A 88 -11.99 14.81 13.08
C GLU A 88 -13.12 15.41 13.92
N LEU A 89 -14.02 16.11 13.26
CA LEU A 89 -15.28 16.55 13.88
C LEU A 89 -16.33 15.45 13.89
N GLY A 90 -16.07 14.33 13.21
CA GLY A 90 -16.93 13.17 13.01
C GLY A 90 -18.28 13.54 12.40
N PRO A 91 -18.83 12.75 11.50
CA PRO A 91 -20.22 12.85 11.13
C PRO A 91 -21.04 12.32 12.29
N ARG A 92 -21.21 13.16 13.31
CA ARG A 92 -22.09 12.85 14.44
C ARG A 92 -23.52 13.21 14.08
N GLY A 93 -24.20 12.26 13.44
CA GLY A 93 -25.58 12.44 13.07
C GLY A 93 -25.76 13.14 11.71
N GLU A 94 -26.99 13.30 11.34
CA GLU A 94 -27.43 13.81 10.03
C GLU A 94 -26.95 15.23 9.74
N THR A 95 -26.89 16.07 10.76
CA THR A 95 -26.43 17.46 10.63
C THR A 95 -24.96 17.55 10.21
N ALA A 96 -24.09 16.68 10.70
CA ALA A 96 -22.68 16.67 10.32
C ALA A 96 -22.51 16.17 8.88
N TYR A 97 -23.24 15.12 8.51
CA TYR A 97 -23.30 14.65 7.13
C TYR A 97 -23.85 15.72 6.19
N GLY A 98 -24.95 16.39 6.57
CA GLY A 98 -25.54 17.46 5.78
C GLY A 98 -24.55 18.59 5.47
N ARG A 99 -23.75 19.02 6.44
CA ARG A 99 -22.68 20.03 6.25
C ARG A 99 -21.58 19.53 5.32
N TRP A 100 -21.13 18.29 5.50
CA TRP A 100 -20.13 17.66 4.64
C TRP A 100 -20.64 17.57 3.19
N ARG A 101 -21.86 17.09 3.01
CA ARG A 101 -22.52 16.95 1.72
C ARG A 101 -22.70 18.32 1.03
N GLU A 102 -23.26 19.31 1.73
CA GLU A 102 -23.46 20.65 1.21
C GLU A 102 -22.14 21.26 0.73
N TRP A 103 -21.10 21.15 1.55
CA TRP A 103 -19.77 21.62 1.20
C TRP A 103 -19.23 20.90 -0.04
N THR A 104 -19.31 19.60 -0.07
CA THR A 104 -18.83 18.76 -1.19
C THR A 104 -19.52 19.10 -2.51
N VAL A 105 -20.84 19.24 -2.49
CA VAL A 105 -21.62 19.60 -3.67
C VAL A 105 -21.30 21.05 -4.13
N ARG A 106 -21.16 21.98 -3.19
CA ARG A 106 -20.81 23.37 -3.50
C ARG A 106 -19.42 23.49 -4.15
N HIS A 107 -18.46 22.71 -3.71
CA HIS A 107 -17.08 22.73 -4.21
C HIS A 107 -16.80 21.59 -5.20
N TRP A 108 -17.85 21.01 -5.81
CA TRP A 108 -17.72 19.83 -6.64
C TRP A 108 -16.73 19.98 -7.79
N ASN A 109 -16.63 21.13 -8.41
CA ASN A 109 -15.68 21.36 -9.48
C ASN A 109 -14.21 21.22 -9.02
N GLU A 110 -13.89 21.71 -7.84
CA GLU A 110 -12.56 21.61 -7.22
C GLU A 110 -12.29 20.16 -6.77
N VAL A 111 -13.28 19.55 -6.10
CA VAL A 111 -13.22 18.14 -5.68
C VAL A 111 -12.98 17.23 -6.89
N ARG A 112 -13.74 17.42 -7.96
CA ARG A 112 -13.58 16.67 -9.19
C ARG A 112 -12.19 16.87 -9.82
N ALA A 113 -11.68 18.10 -9.85
CA ALA A 113 -10.37 18.42 -10.40
C ALA A 113 -9.25 17.68 -9.66
N VAL A 114 -9.28 17.65 -8.33
CA VAL A 114 -8.31 16.91 -7.50
C VAL A 114 -8.43 15.41 -7.72
N ILE A 115 -9.64 14.85 -7.69
CA ILE A 115 -9.89 13.42 -7.94
C ILE A 115 -9.33 12.97 -9.30
N MET A 116 -9.42 13.81 -10.31
CA MET A 116 -8.92 13.50 -11.66
C MET A 116 -7.39 13.59 -11.79
N GLN A 117 -6.71 14.21 -10.85
CA GLN A 117 -5.25 14.43 -10.87
C GLN A 117 -4.51 13.54 -9.88
N ARG A 118 -5.12 13.21 -8.76
CA ARG A 118 -4.49 12.49 -7.65
C ARG A 118 -4.88 11.01 -7.60
N SER A 119 -4.01 10.21 -7.00
CA SER A 119 -4.22 8.79 -6.76
C SER A 119 -4.46 8.53 -5.27
N PRO A 120 -5.33 7.57 -4.88
CA PRO A 120 -5.53 7.19 -3.47
C PRO A 120 -4.40 6.31 -2.92
N ARG A 121 -3.29 6.17 -3.62
CA ARG A 121 -2.16 5.37 -3.16
C ARG A 121 -1.39 6.08 -2.07
N THR A 122 -1.13 5.36 -1.00
CA THR A 122 -0.32 5.84 0.14
C THR A 122 1.00 5.11 0.17
N ASP A 123 1.99 5.70 0.82
CA ASP A 123 3.19 4.99 1.24
C ASP A 123 3.03 4.49 2.67
N GLU A 124 3.60 3.31 2.94
CA GLU A 124 3.71 2.76 4.29
C GLU A 124 5.19 2.44 4.57
N PRO A 125 5.93 3.38 5.14
CA PRO A 125 7.36 3.20 5.40
C PRO A 125 7.66 2.03 6.32
N ALA A 126 6.70 1.59 7.13
CA ALA A 126 6.89 0.44 8.01
C ALA A 126 7.07 -0.89 7.26
N HIS A 127 6.69 -0.98 5.98
CA HIS A 127 7.08 -2.11 5.14
C HIS A 127 8.60 -2.31 5.07
N CYS A 128 9.39 -1.24 5.27
CA CYS A 128 10.85 -1.35 5.36
C CYS A 128 11.30 -2.30 6.47
N ALA A 129 10.56 -2.40 7.57
CA ALA A 129 10.92 -3.32 8.67
C ALA A 129 10.78 -4.79 8.25
N THR A 130 9.88 -5.11 7.32
CA THR A 130 9.75 -6.48 6.79
C THR A 130 10.70 -6.74 5.63
N LEU A 131 11.08 -5.71 4.87
CA LEU A 131 12.00 -5.82 3.73
C LEU A 131 13.47 -5.89 4.19
N LEU A 132 13.84 -5.17 5.24
CA LEU A 132 15.23 -5.04 5.69
C LEU A 132 15.95 -6.39 5.89
N PRO A 133 15.36 -7.41 6.54
CA PRO A 133 16.00 -8.70 6.72
C PRO A 133 16.38 -9.41 5.41
N LEU A 134 15.59 -9.21 4.35
CA LEU A 134 15.91 -9.73 3.02
C LEU A 134 17.03 -8.91 2.37
N LEU A 135 16.88 -7.59 2.35
CA LEU A 135 17.83 -6.68 1.70
C LEU A 135 19.25 -6.79 2.30
N ALA A 136 19.35 -7.02 3.61
CA ALA A 136 20.62 -7.19 4.30
C ALA A 136 21.39 -8.47 3.89
N ARG A 137 20.67 -9.48 3.38
CA ARG A 137 21.26 -10.77 2.93
C ARG A 137 21.70 -10.76 1.48
N LEU A 138 21.14 -9.90 0.67
CA LEU A 138 21.45 -9.88 -0.77
C LEU A 138 22.88 -9.39 -1.03
N PRO A 139 23.53 -9.82 -2.14
CA PRO A 139 24.85 -9.34 -2.52
C PRO A 139 24.88 -7.80 -2.64
N GLN A 140 25.80 -7.17 -1.95
CA GLN A 140 25.94 -5.71 -1.90
C GLN A 140 26.89 -5.16 -2.96
N PRO A 141 26.72 -3.92 -3.47
CA PRO A 141 25.69 -2.95 -3.14
C PRO A 141 24.36 -3.21 -3.85
N LEU A 142 23.27 -2.58 -3.37
CA LEU A 142 21.93 -2.72 -3.93
C LEU A 142 21.53 -1.52 -4.80
N ALA A 143 20.82 -1.82 -5.90
CA ALA A 143 20.02 -0.88 -6.67
C ALA A 143 18.54 -1.22 -6.44
N LEU A 144 17.78 -0.34 -5.78
CA LEU A 144 16.38 -0.57 -5.46
C LEU A 144 15.47 0.02 -6.52
N LEU A 145 14.52 -0.77 -7.02
CA LEU A 145 13.48 -0.35 -7.94
C LEU A 145 12.11 -0.75 -7.38
N GLU A 146 11.33 0.23 -6.96
CA GLU A 146 9.98 0.05 -6.42
C GLU A 146 8.94 0.12 -7.52
N VAL A 147 8.05 -0.86 -7.57
CA VAL A 147 6.91 -0.90 -8.50
C VAL A 147 5.63 -0.59 -7.75
N GLY A 148 4.86 0.38 -8.25
CA GLY A 148 3.66 0.88 -7.59
C GLY A 148 3.98 1.91 -6.51
N THR A 149 5.11 2.60 -6.61
CA THR A 149 5.51 3.63 -5.66
C THR A 149 4.51 4.79 -5.62
N SER A 150 4.33 5.37 -4.45
CA SER A 150 3.65 6.65 -4.26
C SER A 150 4.68 7.74 -4.00
N ALA A 151 5.26 7.82 -2.82
CA ALA A 151 6.26 8.82 -2.47
C ALA A 151 7.70 8.27 -2.37
N GLY A 152 7.89 6.98 -2.65
CA GLY A 152 9.21 6.35 -2.62
C GLY A 152 9.82 6.23 -1.23
N LEU A 153 9.02 6.29 -0.17
CA LEU A 153 9.53 6.20 1.20
C LEU A 153 10.14 4.83 1.49
N CYS A 154 9.64 3.76 0.85
CA CYS A 154 10.21 2.42 0.97
C CYS A 154 11.56 2.23 0.22
N LEU A 155 11.96 3.19 -0.60
CA LEU A 155 13.28 3.22 -1.24
C LEU A 155 14.41 3.64 -0.29
N HIS A 156 14.09 4.03 0.95
CA HIS A 156 15.04 4.56 1.93
C HIS A 156 15.18 3.72 3.21
N PRO A 157 15.27 2.38 3.15
CA PRO A 157 15.38 1.55 4.34
C PRO A 157 16.64 1.84 5.16
N ASP A 158 17.68 2.43 4.57
CA ASP A 158 18.91 2.86 5.23
C ASP A 158 18.79 4.19 6.02
N ARG A 159 17.63 4.86 5.96
CA ARG A 159 17.37 6.13 6.64
C ARG A 159 16.53 5.99 7.90
N TYR A 160 16.00 4.83 8.17
CA TYR A 160 15.13 4.58 9.30
C TYR A 160 15.88 3.83 10.41
N ARG A 161 15.34 3.89 11.62
CA ARG A 161 15.74 3.07 12.74
C ARG A 161 14.73 1.96 12.93
N TYR A 162 15.18 0.78 13.28
CA TYR A 162 14.36 -0.43 13.41
C TYR A 162 14.47 -1.01 14.79
N ARG A 163 13.35 -1.48 15.30
CA ARG A 163 13.23 -2.16 16.56
C ARG A 163 12.37 -3.40 16.39
N TYR A 164 13.00 -4.56 16.45
CA TYR A 164 12.32 -5.85 16.33
C TYR A 164 11.99 -6.36 17.73
N LEU A 165 10.70 -6.56 18.00
CA LEU A 165 10.18 -6.99 19.29
C LEU A 165 9.84 -8.46 19.24
N ARG A 166 10.24 -9.22 20.27
CA ARG A 166 9.96 -10.65 20.33
C ARG A 166 8.46 -10.91 20.48
N ARG A 167 7.92 -11.80 19.65
CA ARG A 167 6.58 -12.37 19.85
C ARG A 167 6.71 -13.76 20.45
N TYR A 168 6.05 -14.01 21.58
CA TYR A 168 5.95 -15.35 22.12
C TYR A 168 4.88 -16.16 21.35
N GLU A 169 5.22 -17.40 20.96
CA GLU A 169 4.29 -18.36 20.36
C GLU A 169 3.34 -18.90 21.46
N GLY A 170 2.38 -18.15 21.86
CA GLY A 170 1.46 -18.53 22.92
C GLY A 170 0.33 -17.52 23.08
N ASP A 171 0.52 -16.32 22.61
CA ASP A 171 -0.50 -15.29 22.63
C ASP A 171 -1.47 -15.47 21.47
N GLY A 172 -2.51 -16.22 21.74
CA GLY A 172 -3.70 -16.23 20.90
C GLY A 172 -4.30 -14.84 20.83
N GLY A 173 -3.85 -14.00 19.91
CA GLY A 173 -4.55 -12.84 19.38
C GLY A 173 -5.10 -11.79 20.36
N SER A 174 -4.74 -11.83 21.64
CA SER A 174 -5.13 -10.83 22.62
C SER A 174 -4.26 -9.58 22.43
N GLY A 175 -4.87 -8.46 22.08
CA GLY A 175 -4.24 -7.13 22.04
C GLY A 175 -3.87 -6.58 23.42
N ALA A 176 -3.50 -7.43 24.37
CA ALA A 176 -3.02 -7.02 25.68
C ALA A 176 -1.70 -6.27 25.54
N PRO A 177 -1.47 -5.19 26.28
CA PRO A 177 -0.20 -4.48 26.29
C PRO A 177 0.91 -5.44 26.75
N LEU A 178 2.03 -5.44 26.01
CA LEU A 178 3.21 -6.23 26.35
C LEU A 178 3.72 -5.85 27.75
N THR A 179 4.14 -6.84 28.54
CA THR A 179 4.90 -6.59 29.77
C THR A 179 6.28 -5.99 29.43
N GLU A 180 6.94 -5.32 30.37
CA GLU A 180 8.29 -4.78 30.15
C GLU A 180 9.31 -5.83 29.68
N ALA A 181 9.17 -7.08 30.12
CA ALA A 181 10.01 -8.20 29.69
C ALA A 181 9.75 -8.63 28.23
N GLU A 182 8.49 -8.50 27.78
CA GLU A 182 8.07 -8.78 26.40
C GLU A 182 8.40 -7.63 25.45
N ALA A 183 8.57 -6.42 25.95
CA ALA A 183 8.99 -5.25 25.21
C ALA A 183 10.51 -5.18 24.94
N ALA A 184 11.29 -6.17 25.39
CA ALA A 184 12.72 -6.23 25.10
C ALA A 184 12.93 -6.40 23.58
N ALA A 185 13.74 -5.52 22.99
CA ALA A 185 14.08 -5.61 21.59
C ALA A 185 14.92 -6.87 21.34
N GLU A 186 14.49 -7.73 20.39
CA GLU A 186 15.29 -8.85 19.90
C GLU A 186 16.48 -8.36 19.07
N ALA A 187 16.26 -7.31 18.26
CA ALA A 187 17.29 -6.66 17.48
C ALA A 187 16.98 -5.19 17.23
N GLU A 188 18.01 -4.38 17.17
CA GLU A 188 17.92 -2.98 16.73
C GLU A 188 18.93 -2.73 15.60
N ALA A 189 18.54 -1.89 14.65
CA ALA A 189 19.36 -1.51 13.51
C ALA A 189 19.00 -0.13 12.97
N GLY A 190 19.77 0.34 11.99
CA GLY A 190 19.45 1.53 11.22
C GLY A 190 20.20 2.79 11.63
N ALA A 191 19.69 3.93 11.19
CA ALA A 191 20.29 5.25 11.42
C ALA A 191 19.95 5.75 12.84
N PRO A 192 20.93 5.89 13.75
CA PRO A 192 20.65 6.29 15.13
C PRO A 192 19.94 7.65 15.26
N GLU A 193 20.25 8.57 14.33
CA GLU A 193 19.71 9.93 14.28
C GLU A 193 18.34 10.03 13.57
N SER A 194 17.79 8.91 13.10
CA SER A 194 16.51 8.92 12.41
C SER A 194 15.38 9.34 13.37
N PRO A 195 14.53 10.29 12.97
CA PRO A 195 13.33 10.64 13.73
C PRO A 195 12.27 9.53 13.69
N LEU A 196 12.43 8.55 12.77
CA LEU A 196 11.51 7.43 12.61
C LEU A 196 12.10 6.15 13.18
N VAL A 197 11.40 5.56 14.14
CA VAL A 197 11.64 4.19 14.63
C VAL A 197 10.52 3.31 14.12
N LEU A 198 10.85 2.26 13.37
CA LEU A 198 9.93 1.28 12.86
C LEU A 198 9.95 0.05 13.76
N GLU A 199 8.86 -0.19 14.46
CA GLU A 199 8.69 -1.35 15.32
C GLU A 199 8.04 -2.50 14.54
N CYS A 200 8.60 -3.71 14.69
CA CYS A 200 8.07 -4.91 14.05
C CYS A 200 8.11 -6.08 15.03
N ARG A 201 6.98 -6.71 15.27
CA ARG A 201 6.88 -7.91 16.12
C ARG A 201 7.28 -9.15 15.32
N THR A 202 8.13 -9.99 15.90
CA THR A 202 8.67 -11.13 15.16
C THR A 202 8.97 -12.34 16.06
N GLY A 203 8.88 -13.53 15.49
CA GLY A 203 9.42 -14.76 16.05
C GLY A 203 10.82 -15.12 15.53
N TRP A 204 11.45 -14.24 14.72
CA TRP A 204 12.80 -14.44 14.21
C TRP A 204 13.84 -13.99 15.25
N THR A 205 14.98 -14.68 15.30
CA THR A 205 16.12 -14.28 16.15
C THR A 205 16.89 -13.11 15.55
N ALA A 206 17.72 -12.45 16.35
CA ALA A 206 18.54 -11.33 15.89
C ALA A 206 19.40 -11.70 14.67
N ASP A 207 20.03 -12.88 14.67
CA ASP A 207 20.85 -13.36 13.53
C ASP A 207 20.02 -13.66 12.28
N GLU A 208 18.78 -14.08 12.44
CA GLU A 208 17.85 -14.28 11.32
C GLU A 208 17.30 -12.95 10.78
N LEU A 209 17.22 -11.93 11.60
CA LEU A 209 16.78 -10.60 11.18
C LEU A 209 17.92 -9.85 10.47
N LEU A 210 19.08 -9.80 11.10
CA LEU A 210 20.19 -8.95 10.72
C LEU A 210 21.50 -9.74 10.75
N PRO A 211 21.79 -10.54 9.73
CA PRO A 211 23.03 -11.30 9.68
C PRO A 211 24.25 -10.37 9.69
N GLY A 212 25.35 -10.85 10.25
CA GLY A 212 26.62 -10.11 10.28
C GLY A 212 26.63 -8.88 11.18
N ARG A 213 26.03 -8.97 12.37
CA ARG A 213 25.99 -7.93 13.40
C ARG A 213 25.23 -6.66 13.00
N GLY A 214 24.09 -6.80 12.34
CA GLY A 214 23.21 -5.69 12.04
C GLY A 214 23.70 -4.77 10.91
N ARG A 215 24.44 -5.30 9.96
CA ARG A 215 24.95 -4.54 8.83
C ARG A 215 23.81 -4.07 7.94
N MET A 216 23.65 -2.74 7.86
CA MET A 216 22.65 -2.13 6.97
C MET A 216 23.02 -2.33 5.50
N PRO A 217 22.02 -2.54 4.62
CA PRO A 217 22.26 -2.66 3.18
C PRO A 217 22.84 -1.35 2.62
N ARG A 218 23.82 -1.48 1.73
CA ARG A 218 24.42 -0.35 1.01
C ARG A 218 23.66 -0.08 -0.27
N ILE A 219 22.80 0.93 -0.27
CA ILE A 219 21.97 1.29 -1.41
C ILE A 219 22.66 2.40 -2.20
N VAL A 220 22.96 2.13 -3.48
CA VAL A 220 23.69 3.05 -4.36
C VAL A 220 22.80 3.67 -5.44
N TRP A 221 21.60 3.16 -5.63
CA TRP A 221 20.64 3.69 -6.60
C TRP A 221 19.21 3.40 -6.15
N ARG A 222 18.32 4.36 -6.38
CA ARG A 222 16.91 4.28 -5.98
C ARG A 222 16.05 4.78 -7.11
N ALA A 223 15.08 3.97 -7.53
CA ALA A 223 14.07 4.39 -8.49
C ALA A 223 12.71 3.77 -8.17
N GLY A 224 11.66 4.39 -8.69
CA GLY A 224 10.30 3.90 -8.53
C GLY A 224 9.41 4.26 -9.70
N ILE A 225 8.38 3.42 -9.93
CA ILE A 225 7.35 3.63 -10.95
C ILE A 225 6.01 3.71 -10.25
N GLY A 226 5.24 4.76 -10.53
CA GLY A 226 3.90 4.93 -9.99
C GLY A 226 2.97 5.65 -10.98
N LEU A 227 1.68 5.56 -10.73
CA LEU A 227 0.66 6.28 -11.50
C LEU A 227 0.68 7.78 -11.21
N ASP A 228 1.00 8.14 -9.96
CA ASP A 228 1.08 9.51 -9.48
C ASP A 228 2.19 9.61 -8.43
N PRO A 229 3.48 9.59 -8.86
CA PRO A 229 4.61 9.70 -7.93
C PRO A 229 4.66 11.09 -7.30
N LEU A 230 4.90 11.12 -6.00
CA LEU A 230 4.89 12.30 -5.14
C LEU A 230 6.29 12.56 -4.57
N ASP A 231 6.59 13.82 -4.27
CA ASP A 231 7.83 14.23 -3.59
C ASP A 231 7.52 15.03 -2.30
N PRO A 232 7.02 14.38 -1.25
CA PRO A 232 6.61 15.08 -0.03
C PRO A 232 7.77 15.74 0.73
N ALA A 233 9.00 15.38 0.41
CA ALA A 233 10.18 16.01 1.02
C ALA A 233 10.51 17.38 0.39
N ALA A 234 10.09 17.63 -0.86
CA ALA A 234 10.26 18.91 -1.54
C ALA A 234 8.97 19.70 -1.66
N GLU A 235 7.87 19.00 -1.94
CA GLU A 235 6.60 19.63 -2.29
C GLU A 235 5.63 19.50 -1.10
N PRO A 236 5.39 20.59 -0.34
CA PRO A 236 4.48 20.56 0.81
C PRO A 236 3.06 20.11 0.44
N ASP A 237 2.64 20.35 -0.80
CA ASP A 237 1.33 19.95 -1.30
C ASP A 237 1.20 18.44 -1.45
N ASP A 238 2.27 17.75 -1.84
CA ASP A 238 2.32 16.30 -1.90
C ASP A 238 2.27 15.68 -0.49
N LEU A 239 2.96 16.29 0.48
CA LEU A 239 2.86 15.87 1.88
C LEU A 239 1.42 16.04 2.40
N ARG A 240 0.79 17.17 2.11
CA ARG A 240 -0.60 17.44 2.50
C ARG A 240 -1.57 16.42 1.90
N TRP A 241 -1.36 16.04 0.63
CA TRP A 241 -2.15 14.99 -0.01
C TRP A 241 -1.98 13.64 0.69
N LEU A 242 -0.75 13.21 0.96
CA LEU A 242 -0.48 11.96 1.69
C LEU A 242 -1.09 11.95 3.09
N GLN A 243 -1.02 13.08 3.81
CA GLN A 243 -1.66 13.24 5.12
C GLN A 243 -3.20 13.15 5.02
N ALA A 244 -3.78 13.69 3.95
CA ALA A 244 -5.22 13.58 3.71
C ALA A 244 -5.68 12.13 3.44
N LEU A 245 -4.81 11.29 2.91
CA LEU A 245 -5.07 9.86 2.68
C LEU A 245 -4.97 9.01 3.96
N VAL A 246 -4.29 9.49 5.00
CA VAL A 246 -4.30 8.81 6.30
C VAL A 246 -5.69 8.91 6.90
N TRP A 247 -6.25 7.77 7.29
CA TRP A 247 -7.61 7.74 7.81
C TRP A 247 -7.74 8.46 9.15
N PRO A 248 -8.83 9.17 9.38
CA PRO A 248 -9.08 9.82 10.67
C PRO A 248 -9.09 8.82 11.82
N GLY A 249 -8.37 9.17 12.89
CA GLY A 249 -8.18 8.29 14.05
C GLY A 249 -6.93 7.41 13.98
N ASP A 250 -6.20 7.43 12.84
CA ASP A 250 -4.91 6.73 12.70
C ASP A 250 -3.75 7.72 12.89
N GLU A 251 -3.64 8.27 14.10
CA GLU A 251 -2.63 9.28 14.45
C GLU A 251 -1.21 8.70 14.39
N GLU A 252 -1.07 7.43 14.71
CA GLU A 252 0.20 6.71 14.66
C GLU A 252 0.76 6.67 13.23
N ARG A 253 -0.09 6.37 12.27
CA ARG A 253 0.28 6.37 10.85
C ARG A 253 0.58 7.78 10.34
N ALA A 254 -0.17 8.78 10.78
CA ALA A 254 0.09 10.17 10.43
C ALA A 254 1.46 10.66 10.96
N ALA A 255 1.77 10.32 12.21
CA ALA A 255 3.07 10.62 12.82
C ALA A 255 4.21 9.87 12.11
N ARG A 256 4.02 8.59 11.81
CA ARG A 256 4.99 7.75 11.07
C ARG A 256 5.29 8.31 9.68
N LEU A 257 4.25 8.71 8.94
CA LEU A 257 4.42 9.35 7.63
C LEU A 257 5.25 10.63 7.73
N SER A 258 4.91 11.51 8.66
CA SER A 258 5.63 12.78 8.86
C SER A 258 7.09 12.56 9.23
N ALA A 259 7.35 11.63 10.15
CA ALA A 259 8.71 11.27 10.57
C ALA A 259 9.51 10.62 9.42
N ALA A 260 8.86 9.81 8.57
CA ALA A 260 9.51 9.22 7.39
C ALA A 260 9.95 10.29 6.39
N VAL A 261 9.08 11.25 6.09
CA VAL A 261 9.40 12.36 5.19
C VAL A 261 10.57 13.18 5.74
N GLU A 262 10.58 13.45 7.04
CA GLU A 262 11.69 14.16 7.68
C GLU A 262 13.01 13.38 7.61
N ALA A 263 12.98 12.07 7.83
CA ALA A 263 14.15 11.20 7.75
C ALA A 263 14.77 11.14 6.33
N VAL A 264 13.94 11.23 5.29
CA VAL A 264 14.43 11.17 3.90
C VAL A 264 14.77 12.52 3.29
N ARG A 265 14.37 13.63 3.92
CA ARG A 265 14.62 14.99 3.44
C ARG A 265 16.09 15.28 3.10
N PRO A 266 17.10 14.86 3.91
CA PRO A 266 18.51 15.06 3.60
C PRO A 266 19.07 14.03 2.60
N ALA A 267 18.31 13.01 2.21
CA ALA A 267 18.78 11.96 1.31
C ALA A 267 18.75 12.40 -0.17
N PRO A 268 19.59 11.80 -1.03
CA PRO A 268 19.44 11.97 -2.47
C PRO A 268 18.05 11.51 -2.91
N ARG A 269 17.44 12.28 -3.79
CA ARG A 269 16.10 11.97 -4.29
C ARG A 269 16.09 10.73 -5.17
N PRO A 270 15.10 9.85 -5.01
CA PRO A 270 14.94 8.72 -5.91
C PRO A 270 14.49 9.20 -7.30
N ARG A 271 14.82 8.43 -8.32
CA ARG A 271 14.31 8.60 -9.69
C ARG A 271 12.87 8.06 -9.75
N LEU A 272 11.87 8.90 -9.56
CA LEU A 272 10.46 8.51 -9.67
C LEU A 272 9.94 8.76 -11.09
N VAL A 273 9.27 7.77 -11.67
CA VAL A 273 8.71 7.80 -13.03
C VAL A 273 7.20 7.63 -12.95
N ARG A 274 6.48 8.55 -13.58
CA ARG A 274 5.04 8.43 -13.77
C ARG A 274 4.76 7.61 -15.02
N GLY A 275 4.00 6.53 -14.89
CA GLY A 275 3.61 5.74 -16.04
C GLY A 275 3.03 4.37 -15.73
N ASP A 276 2.77 3.64 -16.80
CA ASP A 276 2.36 2.24 -16.73
C ASP A 276 3.56 1.36 -16.39
N LEU A 277 3.42 0.51 -15.37
CA LEU A 277 4.54 -0.30 -14.88
C LEU A 277 5.11 -1.25 -15.94
N LEU A 278 4.30 -1.80 -16.83
CA LEU A 278 4.77 -2.75 -17.85
C LEU A 278 5.56 -2.03 -18.95
N GLN A 279 5.22 -0.77 -19.21
CA GLN A 279 5.88 0.05 -20.23
C GLN A 279 7.18 0.67 -19.72
N GLU A 280 7.18 1.19 -18.49
CA GLU A 280 8.30 1.97 -17.96
C GLU A 280 9.38 1.09 -17.28
N LEU A 281 8.98 -0.07 -16.74
CA LEU A 281 9.89 -0.92 -15.98
C LEU A 281 11.17 -1.34 -16.74
N PRO A 282 11.12 -1.71 -18.04
CA PRO A 282 12.34 -2.12 -18.76
C PRO A 282 13.37 -0.98 -18.89
N ALA A 283 12.92 0.21 -19.21
CA ALA A 283 13.79 1.38 -19.39
C ALA A 283 14.43 1.77 -18.06
N LEU A 284 13.62 1.83 -17.00
CA LEU A 284 14.10 2.21 -15.67
C LEU A 284 15.04 1.16 -15.07
N ALA A 285 14.77 -0.13 -15.24
CA ALA A 285 15.66 -1.20 -14.80
C ALA A 285 17.03 -1.18 -15.50
N ALA A 286 17.07 -0.70 -16.74
CA ALA A 286 18.32 -0.54 -17.49
C ALA A 286 19.20 0.63 -16.99
N GLU A 287 18.63 1.62 -16.29
CA GLU A 287 19.37 2.72 -15.66
C GLU A 287 20.16 2.28 -14.40
N ALA A 288 19.78 1.13 -13.80
CA ALA A 288 20.42 0.66 -12.58
C ALA A 288 21.91 0.33 -12.81
N PRO A 289 22.84 0.75 -11.92
CA PRO A 289 24.27 0.54 -12.07
C PRO A 289 24.62 -0.94 -12.27
N PRO A 290 25.45 -1.29 -13.28
CA PRO A 290 25.74 -2.72 -13.58
C PRO A 290 26.48 -3.46 -12.46
N GLY A 291 27.24 -2.73 -11.63
CA GLY A 291 27.96 -3.30 -10.47
C GLY A 291 27.13 -3.43 -9.19
N ALA A 292 25.82 -3.14 -9.25
CA ALA A 292 24.92 -3.29 -8.12
C ALA A 292 23.91 -4.42 -8.36
N THR A 293 23.53 -5.14 -7.31
CA THR A 293 22.43 -6.10 -7.34
C THR A 293 21.12 -5.37 -7.49
N LEU A 294 20.44 -5.57 -8.63
CA LEU A 294 19.11 -4.98 -8.84
C LEU A 294 18.08 -5.72 -8.01
N VAL A 295 17.32 -4.98 -7.21
CA VAL A 295 16.18 -5.48 -6.45
C VAL A 295 14.93 -4.79 -6.95
N ILE A 296 14.10 -5.53 -7.70
CA ILE A 296 12.76 -5.08 -8.07
C ILE A 296 11.82 -5.52 -6.96
N PHE A 297 11.12 -4.58 -6.33
CA PHE A 297 10.20 -4.89 -5.24
C PHE A 297 8.89 -4.13 -5.36
N HIS A 298 7.85 -4.67 -4.73
CA HIS A 298 6.54 -4.03 -4.61
C HIS A 298 5.83 -4.51 -3.34
N SER A 299 5.00 -3.64 -2.78
CA SER A 299 4.16 -3.93 -1.61
C SER A 299 2.73 -3.48 -1.88
N ALA A 300 1.78 -4.43 -1.86
CA ALA A 300 0.35 -4.22 -2.11
C ALA A 300 0.05 -3.40 -3.39
N ALA A 301 0.90 -3.54 -4.42
CA ALA A 301 0.84 -2.72 -5.63
C ALA A 301 0.12 -3.39 -6.80
N LEU A 302 0.14 -4.72 -6.86
CA LEU A 302 -0.40 -5.47 -7.98
C LEU A 302 -1.88 -5.83 -7.82
N ALA A 303 -2.47 -5.61 -6.66
CA ALA A 303 -3.87 -5.96 -6.37
C ALA A 303 -4.85 -5.31 -7.36
N ASP A 304 -4.57 -4.08 -7.79
CA ASP A 304 -5.41 -3.31 -8.72
C ASP A 304 -5.23 -3.71 -10.19
N LEU A 305 -4.22 -4.53 -10.51
CA LEU A 305 -4.04 -5.04 -11.85
C LEU A 305 -4.99 -6.21 -12.13
N ALA A 306 -5.51 -6.27 -13.35
CA ALA A 306 -6.22 -7.45 -13.84
C ALA A 306 -5.29 -8.69 -13.82
N PRO A 307 -5.83 -9.91 -13.58
CA PRO A 307 -5.01 -11.12 -13.48
C PRO A 307 -4.04 -11.32 -14.66
N ALA A 308 -4.48 -11.11 -15.88
CA ALA A 308 -3.63 -11.23 -17.08
C ALA A 308 -2.45 -10.24 -17.06
N ARG A 309 -2.64 -9.03 -16.54
CA ARG A 309 -1.55 -8.05 -16.40
C ARG A 309 -0.57 -8.40 -15.28
N ARG A 310 -1.01 -9.09 -14.23
CA ARG A 310 -0.11 -9.63 -13.19
C ARG A 310 0.80 -10.72 -13.76
N GLU A 311 0.26 -11.58 -14.61
CA GLU A 311 1.05 -12.60 -15.32
C GLU A 311 2.06 -11.96 -16.26
N GLU A 312 1.65 -10.97 -17.07
CA GLU A 312 2.52 -10.20 -17.95
C GLU A 312 3.66 -9.52 -17.17
N PHE A 313 3.34 -8.87 -16.05
CA PHE A 313 4.31 -8.28 -15.14
C PHE A 313 5.32 -9.32 -14.63
N THR A 314 4.84 -10.48 -14.19
CA THR A 314 5.70 -11.58 -13.71
C THR A 314 6.67 -12.04 -14.78
N HIS A 315 6.19 -12.26 -16.01
CA HIS A 315 7.03 -12.64 -17.14
C HIS A 315 8.07 -11.56 -17.47
N LEU A 316 7.68 -10.30 -17.39
CA LEU A 316 8.56 -9.17 -17.64
C LEU A 316 9.69 -9.11 -16.59
N VAL A 317 9.36 -9.15 -15.30
CA VAL A 317 10.37 -9.14 -14.21
C VAL A 317 11.34 -10.30 -14.34
N ARG A 318 10.84 -11.52 -14.52
CA ARG A 318 11.69 -12.71 -14.74
C ARG A 318 12.62 -12.53 -15.94
N SER A 319 12.13 -11.92 -17.03
CA SER A 319 12.95 -11.68 -18.23
C SER A 319 14.04 -10.63 -17.98
N LEU A 320 13.71 -9.54 -17.30
CA LEU A 320 14.67 -8.49 -16.98
C LEU A 320 15.79 -9.00 -16.08
N LEU A 321 15.46 -9.73 -15.02
CA LEU A 321 16.44 -10.25 -14.08
C LEU A 321 17.36 -11.32 -14.72
N ARG A 322 16.83 -12.20 -15.58
CA ARG A 322 17.64 -13.18 -16.30
C ARG A 322 18.61 -12.56 -17.30
N ARG A 323 18.25 -11.46 -17.93
CA ARG A 323 19.09 -10.78 -18.94
C ARG A 323 20.13 -9.86 -18.33
N ARG A 324 19.98 -9.50 -17.05
CA ARG A 324 20.89 -8.57 -16.39
C ARG A 324 22.23 -9.27 -16.08
N PRO A 325 23.37 -8.70 -16.51
CA PRO A 325 24.67 -9.15 -16.05
C PRO A 325 24.79 -9.06 -14.54
N GLY A 326 25.20 -10.14 -13.88
CA GLY A 326 25.22 -10.23 -12.41
C GLY A 326 23.90 -10.56 -11.75
N GLY A 327 22.83 -10.71 -12.53
CA GLY A 327 21.50 -11.06 -12.02
C GLY A 327 20.79 -9.95 -11.25
N GLY A 328 19.83 -10.34 -10.47
CA GLY A 328 19.05 -9.46 -9.58
C GLY A 328 17.98 -10.28 -8.87
N HIS A 329 17.24 -9.63 -8.02
CA HIS A 329 16.21 -10.28 -7.20
C HIS A 329 14.87 -9.59 -7.34
N TRP A 330 13.81 -10.38 -7.19
CA TRP A 330 12.44 -9.91 -7.12
C TRP A 330 11.88 -10.16 -5.72
N VAL A 331 11.50 -9.08 -5.03
CA VAL A 331 10.81 -9.15 -3.74
C VAL A 331 9.34 -8.78 -3.95
N SER A 332 8.45 -9.73 -3.71
CA SER A 332 7.00 -9.49 -3.73
C SER A 332 6.43 -9.51 -2.32
N HIS A 333 5.60 -8.52 -2.01
CA HIS A 333 4.94 -8.35 -0.73
C HIS A 333 3.45 -8.08 -0.97
N GLU A 334 2.67 -9.14 -1.15
CA GLU A 334 1.29 -9.07 -1.61
C GLU A 334 0.35 -9.99 -0.83
N HIS A 335 -0.94 -9.68 -0.86
CA HIS A 335 -1.93 -10.63 -0.37
C HIS A 335 -1.86 -11.93 -1.19
N PRO A 336 -2.02 -13.11 -0.56
CA PRO A 336 -1.88 -14.41 -1.25
C PRO A 336 -2.73 -14.58 -2.52
N SER A 337 -3.89 -13.91 -2.61
CA SER A 337 -4.75 -13.96 -3.79
C SER A 337 -4.23 -13.18 -5.00
N VAL A 338 -3.22 -12.33 -4.83
CA VAL A 338 -2.68 -11.48 -5.90
C VAL A 338 -1.72 -12.25 -6.80
N LEU A 339 -0.87 -13.09 -6.20
CA LEU A 339 0.09 -13.95 -6.89
C LEU A 339 -0.17 -15.41 -6.48
N PRO A 340 -1.24 -16.04 -6.99
CA PRO A 340 -1.72 -17.34 -6.49
C PRO A 340 -0.77 -18.51 -6.78
N TRP A 341 0.23 -18.34 -7.63
CA TRP A 341 1.26 -19.33 -7.88
C TRP A 341 2.41 -19.30 -6.84
N ILE A 342 2.49 -18.25 -6.02
CA ILE A 342 3.35 -18.24 -4.84
C ILE A 342 2.62 -18.97 -3.73
N PRO A 343 3.17 -20.08 -3.19
CA PRO A 343 2.49 -20.85 -2.17
C PRO A 343 2.15 -19.99 -0.96
N ALA A 344 0.90 -20.06 -0.52
CA ALA A 344 0.48 -19.51 0.77
C ALA A 344 0.30 -20.67 1.76
N PRO A 345 0.59 -20.50 3.06
CA PRO A 345 0.37 -21.54 4.03
C PRO A 345 -1.12 -21.85 4.14
N ALA A 346 -1.47 -23.13 4.28
CA ALA A 346 -2.81 -23.51 4.65
C ALA A 346 -3.13 -22.89 6.03
N ARG A 347 -4.11 -22.01 6.08
CA ARG A 347 -4.50 -21.32 7.30
C ARG A 347 -5.00 -22.34 8.32
N ARG A 348 -4.35 -22.44 9.46
CA ARG A 348 -4.75 -23.29 10.58
C ARG A 348 -5.49 -22.49 11.67
N SER A 349 -5.49 -21.16 11.61
CA SER A 349 -6.09 -20.30 12.61
C SER A 349 -7.32 -19.55 12.07
N PRO A 350 -8.43 -19.51 12.81
CA PRO A 350 -9.62 -18.76 12.45
C PRO A 350 -9.53 -17.26 12.84
N HIS A 351 -8.33 -16.72 13.17
CA HIS A 351 -8.22 -15.35 13.61
C HIS A 351 -8.55 -14.37 12.45
N PRO A 352 -9.44 -13.40 12.65
CA PRO A 352 -9.84 -12.44 11.60
C PRO A 352 -8.67 -11.69 11.00
N ASP A 353 -7.62 -11.43 11.76
CA ASP A 353 -6.43 -10.69 11.30
C ASP A 353 -5.57 -11.51 10.32
N ASP A 354 -5.62 -12.85 10.40
CA ASP A 354 -4.91 -13.72 9.44
C ASP A 354 -5.40 -13.52 7.99
N ALA A 355 -6.64 -13.01 7.85
CA ALA A 355 -7.20 -12.70 6.54
C ALA A 355 -6.53 -11.50 5.83
N ARG A 356 -5.76 -10.70 6.56
CA ARG A 356 -5.11 -9.48 6.06
C ARG A 356 -3.61 -9.64 5.86
N LEU A 357 -3.03 -10.77 6.31
CA LEU A 357 -1.59 -10.99 6.20
C LEU A 357 -1.15 -11.00 4.73
N LEU A 358 -0.01 -10.38 4.48
CA LEU A 358 0.66 -10.41 3.20
C LEU A 358 1.72 -11.51 3.17
N THR A 359 1.96 -12.06 2.00
CA THR A 359 3.09 -12.97 1.76
C THR A 359 4.28 -12.16 1.29
N LEU A 360 5.36 -12.21 2.05
CA LEU A 360 6.66 -11.72 1.61
C LEU A 360 7.41 -12.88 0.94
N ALA A 361 7.79 -12.68 -0.32
CA ALA A 361 8.54 -13.69 -1.07
C ALA A 361 9.76 -13.08 -1.76
N LEU A 362 10.82 -13.88 -1.87
CA LEU A 362 12.03 -13.58 -2.62
C LEU A 362 12.14 -14.56 -3.80
N ASP A 363 12.23 -14.03 -5.00
CA ASP A 363 12.31 -14.82 -6.24
C ASP A 363 11.22 -15.91 -6.30
N GLU A 364 9.99 -15.49 -5.94
CA GLU A 364 8.75 -16.30 -5.88
C GLU A 364 8.76 -17.42 -4.80
N ARG A 365 9.76 -17.42 -3.93
CA ARG A 365 9.79 -18.32 -2.77
C ARG A 365 9.27 -17.57 -1.55
N PRO A 366 8.20 -18.04 -0.92
CA PRO A 366 7.68 -17.37 0.26
C PRO A 366 8.67 -17.47 1.41
N VAL A 367 8.90 -16.36 2.09
CA VAL A 367 9.86 -16.21 3.18
C VAL A 367 9.15 -16.00 4.51
N ALA A 368 8.13 -15.13 4.49
CA ALA A 368 7.43 -14.74 5.68
C ALA A 368 5.97 -14.38 5.39
N LEU A 369 5.15 -14.37 6.44
CA LEU A 369 3.88 -13.65 6.48
C LEU A 369 4.08 -12.37 7.28
N THR A 370 3.46 -11.29 6.83
CA THR A 370 3.62 -9.98 7.46
C THR A 370 2.27 -9.34 7.73
N GLY A 371 2.20 -8.50 8.71
CA GLY A 371 1.07 -7.60 8.89
C GLY A 371 0.99 -6.59 7.74
N PRO A 372 -0.22 -6.10 7.40
CA PRO A 372 -0.46 -5.26 6.23
C PRO A 372 0.23 -3.90 6.28
N HIS A 373 0.66 -3.46 7.46
CA HIS A 373 1.38 -2.21 7.68
C HIS A 373 2.83 -2.42 8.17
N GLY A 374 3.41 -3.62 8.00
CA GLY A 374 4.78 -3.91 8.40
C GLY A 374 4.99 -4.10 9.91
N GLU A 375 3.91 -4.13 10.69
CA GLU A 375 3.90 -4.24 12.16
C GLU A 375 4.30 -5.63 12.67
N SER A 376 4.32 -6.62 11.79
CA SER A 376 4.70 -7.98 12.17
C SER A 376 5.37 -8.77 11.06
N LEU A 377 6.26 -9.70 11.45
CA LEU A 377 7.00 -10.60 10.58
C LEU A 377 6.97 -12.01 11.17
N HIS A 378 6.20 -12.89 10.54
CA HIS A 378 5.98 -14.27 10.99
C HIS A 378 6.72 -15.25 10.09
N ARG A 379 7.21 -16.35 10.67
CA ARG A 379 7.81 -17.43 9.88
C ARG A 379 6.79 -18.00 8.90
N PHE A 380 7.24 -18.25 7.69
CA PHE A 380 6.42 -19.03 6.76
C PHE A 380 6.48 -20.50 7.19
N PRO A 381 5.35 -21.17 7.40
CA PRO A 381 5.31 -22.59 7.78
C PRO A 381 6.06 -23.48 6.77
N GLY A 382 7.02 -24.26 7.24
CA GLY A 382 7.86 -25.10 6.37
C GLY A 382 9.08 -24.42 5.77
N ALA A 383 9.33 -23.14 6.08
CA ALA A 383 10.52 -22.39 5.64
C ALA A 383 11.72 -22.54 6.61
N GLU A 384 11.73 -23.55 7.46
CA GLU A 384 12.78 -23.77 8.48
C GLU A 384 14.19 -23.95 7.93
N GLY A 385 14.38 -23.98 6.61
CA GLY A 385 15.69 -24.02 5.94
C GLY A 385 15.96 -22.83 5.01
N VAL A 386 14.95 -22.01 4.72
CA VAL A 386 15.09 -20.94 3.71
C VAL A 386 15.93 -19.78 4.25
N ALA A 387 15.89 -19.52 5.56
CA ALA A 387 16.74 -18.51 6.19
C ALA A 387 18.23 -18.88 6.22
N GLN A 388 18.56 -20.18 6.17
CA GLN A 388 19.94 -20.67 6.17
C GLN A 388 20.50 -20.93 4.75
N GLY A 389 19.65 -20.97 3.73
CA GLY A 389 20.00 -21.26 2.33
C GLY A 389 19.79 -20.11 1.36
N MET A 390 19.60 -18.89 1.85
CA MET A 390 19.64 -17.69 1.00
C MET A 390 21.11 -17.42 0.60
N PRO A 391 21.37 -17.09 -0.69
CA PRO A 391 22.71 -16.85 -1.21
C PRO A 391 23.43 -15.72 -0.51
#